data_3c05f23c262af013ee181636c05bab79
#
_entry.id   3c05f23c262af013ee181636c05bab79
#
_cell.length_a   1.000
_cell.length_b   1.000
_cell.length_c   1.000
_cell.angle_alpha   90.00
_cell.angle_beta   90.00
_cell.angle_gamma   90.00
#
_symmetry.space_group_name_H-M   'P 1'
#
loop_
_entity.id
_entity.type
_entity.pdbx_description
1 polymer ?
#
loop_
_entity_poly.entity_id
_entity_poly.type
_entity_poly.pdbx_seq_one_letter_code
_entity_poly.pdbx_strand_id
1 'polypeptide(L)'
;AADGQARLYYGEFNDNVRETSPGKLDRFGATPTLQASLGAKHTTLEGARTKDAFAYTVPGTADTLLTLATVPVMDRSQRNLSPLLWKPAARWIASPQRAVVPTAPLDLVPTGKPGQFQVYFQGAPLPKAKVQMVAPSGWAREASSAEDGTVHFSLPWKGQYVAEVKHTDKTSGDFNGSKYGEVGYLITLSFVLHEGVASPALPSAPASH
;
A
#
# COMPACT_ATOMS: atom_id res chain seq x y z
N ALA A 1 6.13 -5.20 13.00
CA ALA A 1 7.08 -6.30 12.82
C ALA A 1 7.48 -6.80 14.20
N ALA A 2 6.83 -7.86 14.69
CA ALA A 2 7.07 -8.38 16.05
C ALA A 2 8.45 -9.06 16.19
N ASP A 3 9.09 -9.45 15.09
CA ASP A 3 10.27 -10.31 15.10
C ASP A 3 11.46 -9.71 14.32
N GLY A 4 11.47 -8.39 14.11
CA GLY A 4 12.48 -7.78 13.24
C GLY A 4 12.32 -8.16 11.75
N GLN A 5 11.19 -8.76 11.38
CA GLN A 5 10.90 -9.15 10.00
C GLN A 5 9.71 -8.33 9.45
N ALA A 6 9.86 -7.84 8.22
CA ALA A 6 8.76 -7.27 7.45
C ALA A 6 8.52 -8.10 6.19
N ARG A 7 7.26 -8.24 5.79
CA ARG A 7 6.89 -8.94 4.56
C ARG A 7 5.96 -8.05 3.74
N LEU A 8 6.33 -7.84 2.49
CA LEU A 8 5.51 -7.17 1.51
C LEU A 8 4.83 -8.22 0.64
N TYR A 9 3.51 -8.25 0.69
CA TYR A 9 2.69 -9.14 -0.12
C TYR A 9 2.11 -8.38 -1.32
N TYR A 10 1.96 -9.09 -2.42
CA TYR A 10 1.14 -8.68 -3.54
C TYR A 10 -0.09 -9.59 -3.62
N GLY A 11 -1.29 -9.01 -3.65
CA GLY A 11 -2.54 -9.78 -3.66
C GLY A 11 -3.73 -8.97 -3.18
N GLU A 12 -4.80 -9.66 -2.83
CA GLU A 12 -6.07 -9.08 -2.36
C GLU A 12 -6.27 -9.42 -0.87
N PHE A 13 -6.16 -8.42 0.00
CA PHE A 13 -6.24 -8.63 1.44
C PHE A 13 -7.64 -9.08 1.89
N ASN A 14 -8.71 -8.51 1.31
CA ASN A 14 -10.09 -8.86 1.61
C ASN A 14 -10.42 -10.33 1.34
N ASP A 15 -9.81 -10.92 0.30
CA ASP A 15 -10.02 -12.31 -0.12
C ASP A 15 -8.91 -13.24 0.37
N ASN A 16 -7.98 -12.73 1.20
CA ASN A 16 -6.81 -13.45 1.68
C ASN A 16 -5.96 -14.08 0.56
N VAL A 17 -5.91 -13.43 -0.61
CA VAL A 17 -5.13 -13.88 -1.76
C VAL A 17 -3.73 -13.29 -1.70
N ARG A 18 -2.73 -14.15 -1.91
CA ARG A 18 -1.32 -13.76 -2.07
C ARG A 18 -0.81 -14.33 -3.36
N GLU A 19 -0.29 -13.46 -4.20
CA GLU A 19 0.33 -13.84 -5.46
C GLU A 19 1.71 -14.45 -5.20
N THR A 20 2.12 -15.36 -6.06
CA THR A 20 3.33 -16.16 -5.85
C THR A 20 4.38 -15.93 -6.93
N SER A 21 5.59 -16.39 -6.66
CA SER A 21 6.69 -16.59 -7.59
C SER A 21 7.01 -18.11 -7.63
N PRO A 22 6.99 -18.76 -8.78
CA PRO A 22 6.64 -18.22 -10.12
C PRO A 22 5.19 -17.74 -10.22
N GLY A 23 4.96 -16.62 -10.88
CA GLY A 23 3.63 -16.08 -11.15
C GLY A 23 3.56 -14.57 -11.18
N LYS A 24 2.44 -13.99 -10.66
CA LYS A 24 2.22 -12.54 -10.74
C LYS A 24 3.18 -11.72 -9.87
N LEU A 25 3.78 -12.31 -8.85
CA LEU A 25 4.81 -11.62 -8.05
C LEU A 25 6.05 -11.27 -8.91
N ASP A 26 6.31 -11.99 -9.98
CA ASP A 26 7.45 -11.77 -10.87
C ASP A 26 7.33 -10.50 -11.73
N ARG A 27 6.12 -9.90 -11.79
CA ARG A 27 5.90 -8.62 -12.48
C ARG A 27 6.76 -7.47 -11.95
N PHE A 28 7.18 -7.56 -10.70
CA PHE A 28 8.03 -6.54 -10.09
C PHE A 28 9.48 -6.56 -10.61
N GLY A 29 9.90 -7.59 -11.34
CA GLY A 29 11.27 -7.71 -11.82
C GLY A 29 12.24 -7.83 -10.63
N ALA A 30 12.81 -6.71 -10.18
CA ALA A 30 13.66 -6.67 -8.99
C ALA A 30 12.83 -6.62 -7.70
N THR A 31 13.43 -7.08 -6.59
CA THR A 31 12.87 -6.87 -5.25
C THR A 31 12.89 -5.38 -4.92
N PRO A 32 11.75 -4.76 -4.57
CA PRO A 32 11.72 -3.36 -4.17
C PRO A 32 12.53 -3.14 -2.87
N THR A 33 13.18 -2.00 -2.72
CA THR A 33 13.81 -1.62 -1.45
C THR A 33 12.75 -1.19 -0.43
N LEU A 34 13.05 -1.34 0.85
CA LEU A 34 12.20 -0.92 1.96
C LEU A 34 12.87 0.21 2.74
N GLN A 35 12.22 1.34 2.86
CA GLN A 35 12.64 2.43 3.74
C GLN A 35 12.00 2.23 5.13
N ALA A 36 12.82 2.01 6.14
CA ALA A 36 12.41 1.99 7.54
C ALA A 36 12.71 3.33 8.20
N SER A 37 11.75 3.89 8.93
CA SER A 37 11.89 5.19 9.62
C SER A 37 11.58 5.06 11.10
N LEU A 38 12.42 5.67 11.95
CA LEU A 38 12.24 5.83 13.38
C LEU A 38 12.53 7.29 13.74
N GLY A 39 11.49 8.07 14.01
CA GLY A 39 11.59 9.53 14.11
C GLY A 39 12.17 10.12 12.81
N ALA A 40 13.24 10.91 12.93
CA ALA A 40 13.95 11.50 11.79
C ALA A 40 14.99 10.57 11.15
N LYS A 41 15.24 9.40 11.71
CA LYS A 41 16.22 8.44 11.17
C LYS A 41 15.57 7.56 10.11
N HIS A 42 16.19 7.49 8.93
CA HIS A 42 15.77 6.65 7.82
C HIS A 42 16.87 5.63 7.50
N THR A 43 16.46 4.41 7.18
CA THR A 43 17.36 3.33 6.77
C THR A 43 16.74 2.61 5.58
N THR A 44 17.50 2.46 4.50
CA THR A 44 17.10 1.67 3.32
C THR A 44 17.56 0.23 3.53
N LEU A 45 16.65 -0.70 3.32
CA LEU A 45 16.86 -2.13 3.51
C LEU A 45 16.65 -2.86 2.18
N GLU A 46 17.58 -3.73 1.88
CA GLU A 46 17.42 -4.70 0.79
C GLU A 46 16.60 -5.89 1.28
N GLY A 47 15.79 -6.45 0.40
CA GLY A 47 14.96 -7.61 0.69
C GLY A 47 15.28 -8.79 -0.19
N ALA A 48 14.69 -9.92 0.12
CA ALA A 48 14.73 -11.13 -0.67
C ALA A 48 13.33 -11.53 -1.13
N ARG A 49 13.21 -11.98 -2.38
CA ARG A 49 11.98 -12.58 -2.89
C ARG A 49 11.83 -13.98 -2.30
N THR A 50 10.66 -14.24 -1.73
CA THR A 50 10.22 -15.57 -1.29
C THR A 50 9.15 -16.10 -2.24
N LYS A 51 8.56 -17.25 -1.92
CA LYS A 51 7.50 -17.83 -2.74
C LYS A 51 6.27 -16.91 -2.87
N ASP A 52 5.92 -16.18 -1.82
CA ASP A 52 4.67 -15.42 -1.73
C ASP A 52 4.84 -13.95 -1.28
N ALA A 53 6.09 -13.50 -1.08
CA ALA A 53 6.36 -12.17 -0.54
C ALA A 53 7.76 -11.67 -0.92
N PHE A 54 8.01 -10.38 -0.65
CA PHE A 54 9.35 -9.85 -0.44
C PHE A 54 9.60 -9.72 1.07
N ALA A 55 10.67 -10.32 1.55
CA ALA A 55 11.03 -10.38 2.97
C ALA A 55 12.22 -9.45 3.27
N TYR A 56 12.12 -8.74 4.41
CA TYR A 56 13.12 -7.78 4.85
C TYR A 56 13.45 -8.02 6.33
N THR A 57 14.72 -7.88 6.69
CA THR A 57 15.13 -7.81 8.09
C THR A 57 15.15 -6.34 8.51
N VAL A 58 14.31 -5.98 9.47
CA VAL A 58 14.22 -4.62 10.02
C VAL A 58 14.99 -4.56 11.33
N PRO A 59 16.13 -3.86 11.39
CA PRO A 59 16.92 -3.78 12.62
C PRO A 59 16.20 -2.92 13.65
N GLY A 60 15.86 -3.51 14.80
CA GLY A 60 15.19 -2.80 15.90
C GLY A 60 13.72 -2.48 15.61
N THR A 61 13.28 -1.28 16.07
CA THR A 61 11.92 -0.78 15.89
C THR A 61 11.84 0.21 14.74
N ALA A 62 10.65 0.33 14.14
CA ALA A 62 10.35 1.34 13.15
C ALA A 62 8.97 1.95 13.44
N ASP A 63 8.82 3.26 13.21
CA ASP A 63 7.53 3.95 13.25
C ASP A 63 6.76 3.73 11.94
N THR A 64 7.49 3.73 10.82
CA THR A 64 6.92 3.49 9.49
C THR A 64 7.86 2.66 8.62
N LEU A 65 7.25 1.86 7.75
CA LEU A 65 7.92 1.17 6.66
C LEU A 65 7.27 1.63 5.35
N LEU A 66 8.07 1.99 4.35
CA LEU A 66 7.58 2.41 3.03
C LEU A 66 8.37 1.70 1.94
N THR A 67 7.66 1.14 0.97
CA THR A 67 8.25 0.66 -0.26
C THR A 67 7.59 1.34 -1.45
N LEU A 68 8.40 1.65 -2.45
CA LEU A 68 7.97 2.17 -3.73
C LEU A 68 8.46 1.22 -4.81
N ALA A 69 7.58 0.84 -5.72
CA ALA A 69 7.97 0.02 -6.86
C ALA A 69 7.56 0.70 -8.17
N THR A 70 8.22 0.31 -9.24
CA THR A 70 7.85 0.66 -10.61
C THR A 70 7.83 -0.62 -11.42
N VAL A 71 6.69 -0.93 -11.99
CA VAL A 71 6.52 -2.10 -12.84
C VAL A 71 6.77 -1.69 -14.29
N PRO A 72 7.38 -2.54 -15.13
CA PRO A 72 7.54 -2.26 -16.55
C PRO A 72 6.23 -1.82 -17.20
N VAL A 73 6.33 -0.97 -18.24
CA VAL A 73 5.16 -0.43 -18.95
C VAL A 73 4.25 -1.56 -19.40
N MET A 74 3.00 -1.49 -19.00
CA MET A 74 1.97 -2.48 -19.35
C MET A 74 1.26 -2.08 -20.65
N ASP A 75 1.30 -2.95 -21.64
CA ASP A 75 0.47 -2.84 -22.84
C ASP A 75 -1.00 -3.14 -22.47
N ARG A 76 -1.90 -2.23 -22.84
CA ARG A 76 -3.35 -2.36 -22.62
C ARG A 76 -4.14 -2.17 -23.94
N SER A 77 -3.46 -2.30 -25.09
CA SER A 77 -4.04 -2.13 -26.42
C SER A 77 -5.25 -3.03 -26.67
N GLN A 78 -5.23 -4.27 -26.14
CA GLN A 78 -6.37 -5.20 -26.21
C GLN A 78 -7.66 -4.66 -25.55
N ARG A 79 -7.56 -3.65 -24.67
CA ARG A 79 -8.68 -2.97 -24.01
C ARG A 79 -8.93 -1.58 -24.59
N ASN A 80 -8.29 -1.20 -25.69
CA ASN A 80 -8.29 0.14 -26.27
C ASN A 80 -7.88 1.23 -25.24
N LEU A 81 -6.94 0.92 -24.36
CA LEU A 81 -6.40 1.84 -23.35
C LEU A 81 -4.93 2.16 -23.66
N SER A 82 -4.50 3.36 -23.28
CA SER A 82 -3.11 3.77 -23.35
C SER A 82 -2.20 2.83 -22.55
N PRO A 83 -0.95 2.60 -22.99
CA PRO A 83 0.04 1.89 -22.18
C PRO A 83 0.20 2.59 -20.82
N LEU A 84 0.34 1.80 -19.76
CA LEU A 84 0.38 2.26 -18.37
C LEU A 84 1.73 2.00 -17.72
N LEU A 85 2.35 3.05 -17.17
CA LEU A 85 3.42 2.91 -16.20
C LEU A 85 2.80 2.76 -14.81
N TRP A 86 2.95 1.58 -14.18
CA TRP A 86 2.34 1.32 -12.88
C TRP A 86 3.36 1.49 -11.74
N LYS A 87 3.02 2.33 -10.76
CA LYS A 87 3.84 2.69 -9.60
C LYS A 87 3.12 2.33 -8.30
N PRO A 88 3.12 1.05 -7.89
CA PRO A 88 2.56 0.66 -6.61
C PRO A 88 3.49 1.02 -5.45
N ALA A 89 2.87 1.31 -4.32
CA ALA A 89 3.54 1.59 -3.06
C ALA A 89 2.81 0.89 -1.91
N ALA A 90 3.54 0.60 -0.83
CA ALA A 90 2.97 0.09 0.39
C ALA A 90 3.62 0.77 1.60
N ARG A 91 2.79 1.23 2.53
CA ARG A 91 3.18 1.81 3.81
C ARG A 91 2.64 0.96 4.94
N TRP A 92 3.48 0.67 5.91
CA TRP A 92 3.07 0.19 7.21
C TRP A 92 3.40 1.25 8.27
N ILE A 93 2.53 1.38 9.28
CA ILE A 93 2.72 2.29 10.41
C ILE A 93 2.53 1.54 11.73
N ALA A 94 3.33 1.89 12.72
CA ALA A 94 3.25 1.29 14.05
C ALA A 94 2.00 1.74 14.82
N SER A 95 1.49 2.95 14.56
CA SER A 95 0.31 3.49 15.22
C SER A 95 -0.46 4.46 14.32
N PRO A 96 -1.76 4.24 14.11
CA PRO A 96 -2.61 5.19 13.39
C PRO A 96 -3.00 6.44 14.20
N GLN A 97 -2.66 6.50 15.49
CA GLN A 97 -2.85 7.67 16.35
C GLN A 97 -1.68 8.67 16.30
N ARG A 98 -0.61 8.38 15.54
CA ARG A 98 0.50 9.30 15.33
C ARG A 98 0.45 9.85 13.92
N ALA A 99 0.52 11.17 13.78
CA ALA A 99 0.62 11.79 12.46
C ALA A 99 1.91 11.35 11.76
N VAL A 100 1.81 11.11 10.46
CA VAL A 100 2.93 10.73 9.60
C VAL A 100 3.04 11.76 8.48
N VAL A 101 4.26 12.20 8.20
CA VAL A 101 4.54 13.10 7.07
C VAL A 101 4.48 12.31 5.76
N PRO A 102 3.72 12.78 4.74
CA PRO A 102 3.66 12.10 3.44
C PRO A 102 5.01 12.20 2.73
N THR A 103 5.47 11.11 2.14
CA THR A 103 6.76 11.02 1.44
C THR A 103 6.67 10.27 0.11
N ALA A 104 5.57 9.55 -0.13
CA ALA A 104 5.33 8.87 -1.41
C ALA A 104 4.64 9.81 -2.42
N PRO A 105 4.82 9.60 -3.74
CA PRO A 105 4.13 10.39 -4.77
C PRO A 105 2.60 10.36 -4.64
N LEU A 106 1.99 9.21 -4.43
CA LEU A 106 0.64 9.03 -3.89
C LEU A 106 0.81 8.48 -2.48
N ASP A 107 0.24 9.14 -1.48
CA ASP A 107 0.38 8.73 -0.09
C ASP A 107 -0.96 8.77 0.66
N LEU A 108 -1.09 7.88 1.63
CA LEU A 108 -2.19 7.84 2.58
C LEU A 108 -1.58 7.74 3.97
N VAL A 109 -1.79 8.75 4.78
CA VAL A 109 -1.15 8.85 6.10
C VAL A 109 -2.16 9.20 7.19
N PRO A 110 -1.96 8.74 8.44
CA PRO A 110 -2.79 9.17 9.56
C PRO A 110 -2.49 10.62 9.93
N THR A 111 -3.51 11.34 10.35
CA THR A 111 -3.41 12.73 10.82
C THR A 111 -3.10 12.85 12.31
N GLY A 112 -3.11 11.74 13.04
CA GLY A 112 -3.02 11.69 14.50
C GLY A 112 -4.37 11.75 15.20
N LYS A 113 -5.46 12.03 14.48
CA LYS A 113 -6.84 11.96 15.02
C LYS A 113 -7.39 10.54 14.82
N PRO A 114 -8.16 9.99 15.78
CA PRO A 114 -8.72 8.65 15.68
C PRO A 114 -9.51 8.45 14.39
N GLY A 115 -9.17 7.42 13.63
CA GLY A 115 -9.85 7.04 12.38
C GLY A 115 -9.73 8.03 11.23
N GLN A 116 -8.95 9.12 11.38
CA GLN A 116 -8.78 10.12 10.33
C GLN A 116 -7.45 9.91 9.60
N PHE A 117 -7.52 9.87 8.29
CA PHE A 117 -6.40 9.77 7.37
C PHE A 117 -6.44 10.90 6.36
N GLN A 118 -5.35 11.16 5.67
CA GLN A 118 -5.28 12.17 4.63
C GLN A 118 -4.55 11.62 3.40
N VAL A 119 -5.15 11.85 2.23
CA VAL A 119 -4.60 11.46 0.93
C VAL A 119 -3.83 12.62 0.35
N TYR A 120 -2.63 12.32 -0.15
CA TYR A 120 -1.77 13.27 -0.83
C TYR A 120 -1.37 12.75 -2.21
N PHE A 121 -1.27 13.65 -3.17
CA PHE A 121 -0.65 13.39 -4.46
C PHE A 121 0.39 14.47 -4.76
N GLN A 122 1.64 14.05 -5.00
CA GLN A 122 2.80 14.94 -5.23
C GLN A 122 2.93 16.04 -4.15
N GLY A 123 2.73 15.65 -2.89
CA GLY A 123 2.85 16.54 -1.73
C GLY A 123 1.65 17.47 -1.47
N ALA A 124 0.66 17.52 -2.36
CA ALA A 124 -0.58 18.28 -2.16
C ALA A 124 -1.73 17.37 -1.70
N PRO A 125 -2.65 17.84 -0.84
CA PRO A 125 -3.87 17.11 -0.51
C PRO A 125 -4.65 16.73 -1.78
N LEU A 126 -5.12 15.50 -1.85
CA LEU A 126 -5.88 14.99 -2.99
C LEU A 126 -7.37 14.88 -2.62
N PRO A 127 -8.24 15.79 -3.10
CA PRO A 127 -9.67 15.72 -2.86
C PRO A 127 -10.32 14.63 -3.71
N LYS A 128 -11.50 14.16 -3.25
CA LYS A 128 -12.35 13.20 -3.96
C LYS A 128 -11.66 11.87 -4.32
N ALA A 129 -10.54 11.58 -3.67
CA ALA A 129 -9.86 10.30 -3.81
C ALA A 129 -10.70 9.20 -3.14
N LYS A 130 -10.95 8.12 -3.86
CA LYS A 130 -11.60 6.95 -3.31
C LYS A 130 -10.62 6.17 -2.45
N VAL A 131 -10.96 6.01 -1.17
CA VAL A 131 -10.18 5.24 -0.20
C VAL A 131 -11.01 4.03 0.19
N GLN A 132 -10.47 2.84 -0.05
CA GLN A 132 -11.05 1.60 0.45
C GLN A 132 -10.32 1.20 1.73
N MET A 133 -11.06 1.00 2.82
CA MET A 133 -10.53 0.47 4.09
C MET A 133 -11.03 -0.97 4.28
N VAL A 134 -10.12 -1.91 4.39
CA VAL A 134 -10.41 -3.32 4.64
C VAL A 134 -10.13 -3.65 6.09
N ALA A 135 -11.14 -4.18 6.77
CA ALA A 135 -11.09 -4.59 8.17
C ALA A 135 -10.39 -5.96 8.33
N PRO A 136 -10.03 -6.35 9.56
CA PRO A 136 -9.40 -7.66 9.83
C PRO A 136 -10.23 -8.86 9.37
N SER A 137 -11.56 -8.72 9.24
CA SER A 137 -12.49 -9.74 8.74
C SER A 137 -12.54 -9.86 7.21
N GLY A 138 -11.85 -8.98 6.46
CA GLY A 138 -11.98 -8.86 5.01
C GLY A 138 -13.11 -7.90 4.56
N TRP A 139 -13.94 -7.42 5.47
CA TRP A 139 -15.00 -6.46 5.10
C TRP A 139 -14.39 -5.13 4.71
N ALA A 140 -14.84 -4.61 3.57
CA ALA A 140 -14.37 -3.36 3.01
C ALA A 140 -15.42 -2.24 3.11
N ARG A 141 -14.93 -1.02 3.32
CA ARG A 141 -15.72 0.21 3.19
C ARG A 141 -14.98 1.18 2.29
N GLU A 142 -15.72 1.90 1.47
CA GLU A 142 -15.20 2.97 0.62
C GLU A 142 -15.70 4.33 1.13
N ALA A 143 -14.83 5.32 1.10
CA ALA A 143 -15.16 6.72 1.34
C ALA A 143 -14.31 7.59 0.42
N SER A 144 -14.82 8.78 0.07
CA SER A 144 -14.08 9.78 -0.71
C SER A 144 -13.46 10.80 0.23
N SER A 145 -12.23 11.23 -0.07
CA SER A 145 -11.58 12.31 0.67
C SER A 145 -12.29 13.65 0.45
N ALA A 146 -12.29 14.49 1.48
CA ALA A 146 -12.80 15.85 1.45
C ALA A 146 -11.89 16.79 0.64
N GLU A 147 -12.23 18.07 0.53
CA GLU A 147 -11.45 19.06 -0.22
C GLU A 147 -10.01 19.25 0.31
N ASP A 148 -9.81 19.03 1.60
CA ASP A 148 -8.48 19.03 2.23
C ASP A 148 -7.76 17.67 2.16
N GLY A 149 -8.30 16.70 1.42
CA GLY A 149 -7.77 15.35 1.30
C GLY A 149 -8.09 14.44 2.48
N THR A 150 -8.77 14.90 3.54
CA THR A 150 -9.06 14.07 4.71
C THR A 150 -10.17 13.06 4.44
N VAL A 151 -10.08 11.90 5.08
CA VAL A 151 -11.09 10.85 5.07
C VAL A 151 -11.19 10.23 6.47
N HIS A 152 -12.37 9.78 6.86
CA HIS A 152 -12.61 9.20 8.18
C HIS A 152 -13.25 7.81 8.10
N PHE A 153 -12.73 6.87 8.90
CA PHE A 153 -13.26 5.52 9.07
C PHE A 153 -13.46 5.19 10.54
N SER A 154 -14.58 4.53 10.84
CA SER A 154 -14.76 3.86 12.12
C SER A 154 -13.99 2.53 12.11
N LEU A 155 -13.17 2.29 13.11
CA LEU A 155 -12.27 1.14 13.22
C LEU A 155 -12.56 0.36 14.51
N PRO A 156 -13.71 -0.36 14.58
CA PRO A 156 -14.17 -0.94 15.84
C PRO A 156 -13.44 -2.22 16.23
N TRP A 157 -12.80 -2.91 15.30
CA TRP A 157 -12.20 -4.22 15.56
C TRP A 157 -10.71 -4.12 15.86
N LYS A 158 -10.23 -4.96 16.78
CA LYS A 158 -8.80 -5.24 16.90
C LYS A 158 -8.33 -6.13 15.74
N GLY A 159 -7.09 -5.93 15.31
CA GLY A 159 -6.46 -6.68 14.22
C GLY A 159 -5.88 -5.80 13.14
N GLN A 160 -5.49 -6.41 12.03
CA GLN A 160 -4.87 -5.74 10.91
C GLN A 160 -5.91 -5.06 10.02
N TYR A 161 -5.68 -3.80 9.71
CA TYR A 161 -6.40 -3.03 8.69
C TYR A 161 -5.49 -2.76 7.50
N VAL A 162 -6.09 -2.72 6.31
CA VAL A 162 -5.41 -2.28 5.09
C VAL A 162 -6.30 -1.28 4.37
N ALA A 163 -5.76 -0.09 4.11
CA ALA A 163 -6.42 0.90 3.26
C ALA A 163 -5.72 0.97 1.91
N GLU A 164 -6.49 1.25 0.86
CA GLU A 164 -5.99 1.37 -0.51
C GLU A 164 -6.51 2.66 -1.16
N VAL A 165 -5.63 3.34 -1.90
CA VAL A 165 -5.98 4.44 -2.80
C VAL A 165 -5.34 4.21 -4.15
N LYS A 166 -6.10 4.45 -5.21
CA LYS A 166 -5.62 4.47 -6.61
C LYS A 166 -5.78 5.86 -7.18
N HIS A 167 -4.80 6.27 -7.97
CA HIS A 167 -4.84 7.53 -8.72
C HIS A 167 -4.20 7.32 -10.09
N THR A 168 -4.78 7.92 -11.12
CA THR A 168 -4.23 7.89 -12.48
C THR A 168 -3.89 9.31 -12.92
N ASP A 169 -2.62 9.51 -13.27
CA ASP A 169 -2.12 10.73 -13.89
C ASP A 169 -2.00 10.50 -15.40
N LYS A 170 -2.59 11.39 -16.20
CA LYS A 170 -2.59 11.30 -17.67
C LYS A 170 -1.31 11.86 -18.30
N THR A 171 -0.24 12.01 -17.53
CA THR A 171 1.06 12.40 -18.04
C THR A 171 1.70 11.26 -18.83
N SER A 172 2.02 11.51 -20.08
CA SER A 172 2.73 10.58 -20.93
C SER A 172 4.25 10.71 -20.78
N GLY A 173 5.00 9.68 -21.15
CA GLY A 173 6.45 9.70 -21.09
C GLY A 173 7.11 8.43 -21.64
N ASP A 174 8.38 8.26 -21.28
CA ASP A 174 9.19 7.08 -21.59
C ASP A 174 9.78 6.50 -20.30
N PHE A 175 9.76 5.19 -20.18
CA PHE A 175 10.39 4.45 -19.09
C PHE A 175 11.18 3.28 -19.68
N ASN A 176 12.51 3.34 -19.58
CA ASN A 176 13.43 2.33 -20.11
C ASN A 176 13.18 2.02 -21.60
N GLY A 177 12.96 3.05 -22.42
CA GLY A 177 12.71 2.91 -23.85
C GLY A 177 11.28 2.47 -24.22
N SER A 178 10.39 2.33 -23.26
CA SER A 178 8.96 2.00 -23.48
C SER A 178 8.09 3.22 -23.23
N LYS A 179 7.34 3.66 -24.23
CA LYS A 179 6.41 4.79 -24.13
C LYS A 179 5.16 4.41 -23.36
N TYR A 180 4.69 5.31 -22.51
CA TYR A 180 3.41 5.19 -21.81
C TYR A 180 2.56 6.44 -22.02
N GLY A 181 1.23 6.28 -21.95
CA GLY A 181 0.28 7.39 -22.09
C GLY A 181 -0.26 7.90 -20.76
N GLU A 182 -0.09 7.14 -19.68
CA GLU A 182 -0.51 7.52 -18.33
C GLU A 182 0.29 6.75 -17.26
N VAL A 183 0.28 7.31 -16.05
CA VAL A 183 0.89 6.69 -14.86
C VAL A 183 -0.20 6.31 -13.89
N GLY A 184 -0.25 5.04 -13.50
CA GLY A 184 -1.12 4.54 -12.44
C GLY A 184 -0.37 4.47 -11.13
N TYR A 185 -0.87 5.15 -10.12
CA TYR A 185 -0.38 5.07 -8.74
C TYR A 185 -1.32 4.23 -7.90
N LEU A 186 -0.76 3.47 -7.00
CA LEU A 186 -1.46 2.75 -5.96
C LEU A 186 -0.67 2.90 -4.67
N ILE A 187 -1.34 3.20 -3.56
CA ILE A 187 -0.77 3.11 -2.21
C ILE A 187 -1.65 2.25 -1.34
N THR A 188 -1.05 1.32 -0.62
CA THR A 188 -1.69 0.65 0.51
C THR A 188 -1.10 1.14 1.81
N LEU A 189 -1.94 1.38 2.81
CA LEU A 189 -1.55 1.68 4.18
C LEU A 189 -2.01 0.52 5.08
N SER A 190 -1.09 -0.10 5.81
CA SER A 190 -1.41 -1.16 6.75
C SER A 190 -0.99 -0.81 8.18
N PHE A 191 -1.78 -1.24 9.16
CA PHE A 191 -1.52 -1.08 10.59
C PHE A 191 -2.29 -2.13 11.39
N VAL A 192 -1.94 -2.29 12.66
CA VAL A 192 -2.63 -3.20 13.59
C VAL A 192 -3.21 -2.40 14.75
N LEU A 193 -4.49 -2.60 15.04
CA LEU A 193 -5.11 -2.15 16.28
C LEU A 193 -5.07 -3.29 17.30
N HIS A 194 -4.49 -3.02 18.46
CA HIS A 194 -4.38 -3.99 19.55
C HIS A 194 -5.61 -4.00 20.46
N GLU A 195 -6.39 -2.92 20.42
CA GLU A 195 -7.61 -2.73 21.19
C GLU A 195 -8.84 -2.72 20.27
N GLY A 196 -9.99 -3.03 20.82
CA GLY A 196 -11.27 -3.07 20.10
C GLY A 196 -11.99 -4.40 20.25
N VAL A 197 -13.12 -4.52 19.57
CA VAL A 197 -13.93 -5.74 19.54
C VAL A 197 -13.19 -6.84 18.76
N ALA A 198 -13.37 -8.10 19.15
CA ALA A 198 -12.83 -9.23 18.39
C ALA A 198 -13.41 -9.22 16.96
N SER A 199 -12.54 -9.28 15.96
CA SER A 199 -12.98 -9.36 14.57
C SER A 199 -13.42 -10.79 14.22
N PRO A 200 -14.43 -10.97 13.36
CA PRO A 200 -14.60 -12.24 12.65
C PRO A 200 -13.31 -12.67 11.95
N ALA A 201 -13.16 -13.95 11.71
CA ALA A 201 -12.00 -14.47 10.98
C ALA A 201 -11.99 -13.95 9.53
N LEU A 202 -10.78 -13.74 9.00
CA LEU A 202 -10.58 -13.50 7.58
C LEU A 202 -11.03 -14.75 6.79
N PRO A 203 -11.64 -14.60 5.61
CA PRO A 203 -11.98 -15.74 4.76
C PRO A 203 -10.79 -16.66 4.51
N SER A 204 -11.04 -17.94 4.33
CA SER A 204 -10.00 -18.87 3.89
C SER A 204 -9.49 -18.45 2.52
N ALA A 205 -8.18 -18.55 2.30
CA ALA A 205 -7.63 -18.31 0.97
C ALA A 205 -8.30 -19.26 -0.04
N PRO A 206 -8.67 -18.78 -1.24
CA PRO A 206 -9.18 -19.65 -2.28
C PRO A 206 -8.14 -20.72 -2.62
N ALA A 207 -8.63 -21.93 -2.95
CA ALA A 207 -7.75 -23.01 -3.40
C ALA A 207 -6.95 -22.53 -4.63
N SER A 208 -5.64 -22.78 -4.62
CA SER A 208 -4.78 -22.54 -5.79
C SER A 208 -5.27 -23.44 -6.93
N HIS A 209 -5.70 -22.86 -8.04
CA HIS A 209 -6.00 -23.58 -9.28
C HIS A 209 -4.75 -23.70 -10.14
#